data_9230f0713129eaca08029be9ee0dc234
#
_entry.id   9230f0713129eaca08029be9ee0dc234
#
_cell.length_a   1.000
_cell.length_b   1.000
_cell.length_c   1.000
_cell.angle_alpha   90.00
_cell.angle_beta   90.00
_cell.angle_gamma   90.00
#
_symmetry.space_group_name_H-M   'P 1'
#
loop_
_entity.id
_entity.type
_entity.pdbx_description
1 polymer ?
#
loop_
_entity_poly.entity_id
_entity_poly.type
_entity_poly.pdbx_seq_one_letter_code
_entity_poly.pdbx_strand_id
1 'polypeptide(L)'
;MKTRQELTEILDFIADYATYLLASGVHTSRVIRNSQRIGQSQGVDIQLSSFQKSTILTVRDDATGEAVTRVVKIPALPISFERNSDLSALSWDALDDRLSLDEIRRRYGELIDKPRIDPIFVLVTVGLANASFCRLFGGDWTAAGIVFTATLVGFAARQRMQAHGVNLFLIFIISAFMASLCASAALRFDCTAETALATSVLYLVPGVPLINGVIDIVEGHILIGFSRLINALLLIICIAIGLSATLLMVKNSLL
;
A
#
# COMPACT_ATOMS: atom_id res chain seq x y z
N MET A 1 22.40 -31.37 4.66
CA MET A 1 22.56 -31.25 3.19
C MET A 1 21.17 -31.22 2.58
N LYS A 2 20.78 -30.15 1.95
CA LYS A 2 19.47 -30.06 1.30
C LYS A 2 19.58 -30.49 -0.15
N THR A 3 18.57 -31.21 -0.60
CA THR A 3 18.44 -31.56 -2.01
C THR A 3 18.01 -30.33 -2.81
N ARG A 4 18.28 -30.32 -4.11
CA ARG A 4 17.83 -29.24 -5.00
C ARG A 4 16.31 -29.08 -4.99
N GLN A 5 15.57 -30.17 -4.77
CA GLN A 5 14.12 -30.13 -4.64
C GLN A 5 13.70 -29.40 -3.37
N GLU A 6 14.30 -29.68 -2.21
CA GLU A 6 14.03 -28.97 -0.95
C GLU A 6 14.38 -27.48 -1.04
N LEU A 7 15.51 -27.14 -1.69
CA LEU A 7 15.87 -25.73 -1.95
C LEU A 7 14.82 -25.03 -2.83
N THR A 8 14.28 -25.72 -3.83
CA THR A 8 13.23 -25.18 -4.69
C THR A 8 11.93 -24.97 -3.93
N GLU A 9 11.55 -25.89 -3.05
CA GLU A 9 10.34 -25.77 -2.21
C GLU A 9 10.44 -24.60 -1.22
N ILE A 10 11.63 -24.38 -0.63
CA ILE A 10 11.90 -23.22 0.23
C ILE A 10 11.82 -21.94 -0.60
N LEU A 11 12.45 -21.93 -1.79
CA LEU A 11 12.45 -20.80 -2.70
C LEU A 11 11.01 -20.39 -3.09
N ASP A 12 10.16 -21.35 -3.43
CA ASP A 12 8.78 -21.11 -3.82
C ASP A 12 7.99 -20.45 -2.69
N PHE A 13 8.12 -20.98 -1.48
CA PHE A 13 7.45 -20.39 -0.33
C PHE A 13 7.95 -18.98 -0.02
N ILE A 14 9.28 -18.76 0.01
CA ILE A 14 9.84 -17.43 0.31
C ILE A 14 9.50 -16.44 -0.81
N ALA A 15 9.40 -16.89 -2.07
CA ALA A 15 8.96 -16.06 -3.18
C ALA A 15 7.52 -15.55 -2.97
N ASP A 16 6.61 -16.41 -2.58
CA ASP A 16 5.23 -16.05 -2.28
C ASP A 16 5.15 -15.09 -1.08
N TYR A 17 5.84 -15.42 0.00
CA TYR A 17 5.90 -14.60 1.21
C TYR A 17 6.47 -13.19 0.94
N ALA A 18 7.63 -13.11 0.29
CA ALA A 18 8.32 -11.85 0.02
C ALA A 18 7.54 -10.97 -0.97
N THR A 19 6.99 -11.57 -2.04
CA THR A 19 6.20 -10.82 -3.03
C THR A 19 4.88 -10.34 -2.45
N TYR A 20 4.25 -11.10 -1.55
CA TYR A 20 3.07 -10.66 -0.83
C TYR A 20 3.35 -9.43 0.05
N LEU A 21 4.43 -9.45 0.85
CA LEU A 21 4.83 -8.31 1.68
C LEU A 21 5.17 -7.07 0.86
N LEU A 22 5.93 -7.22 -0.25
CA LEU A 22 6.23 -6.12 -1.16
C LEU A 22 4.96 -5.51 -1.75
N ALA A 23 4.02 -6.35 -2.19
CA ALA A 23 2.76 -5.95 -2.78
C ALA A 23 1.83 -5.27 -1.78
N SER A 24 1.81 -5.74 -0.52
CA SER A 24 0.98 -5.19 0.56
C SER A 24 1.55 -3.94 1.24
N GLY A 25 2.63 -3.37 0.70
CA GLY A 25 3.15 -2.06 1.10
C GLY A 25 4.21 -2.09 2.21
N VAL A 26 4.99 -3.16 2.30
CA VAL A 26 6.16 -3.23 3.20
C VAL A 26 7.40 -2.65 2.49
N HIS A 27 8.26 -1.92 3.21
CA HIS A 27 9.53 -1.45 2.68
C HIS A 27 10.54 -2.59 2.52
N THR A 28 11.48 -2.43 1.59
CA THR A 28 12.34 -3.52 1.09
C THR A 28 13.18 -4.18 2.17
N SER A 29 13.84 -3.44 3.02
CA SER A 29 14.70 -4.01 4.07
C SER A 29 13.93 -4.86 5.08
N ARG A 30 12.67 -4.50 5.40
CA ARG A 30 11.84 -5.33 6.28
C ARG A 30 11.48 -6.66 5.62
N VAL A 31 11.20 -6.65 4.32
CA VAL A 31 10.95 -7.87 3.56
C VAL A 31 12.20 -8.75 3.54
N ILE A 32 13.38 -8.18 3.29
CA ILE A 32 14.64 -8.91 3.32
C ILE A 32 14.87 -9.54 4.68
N ARG A 33 14.79 -8.76 5.77
CA ARG A 33 14.99 -9.28 7.14
C ARG A 33 14.02 -10.40 7.50
N ASN A 34 12.74 -10.25 7.16
CA ASN A 34 11.74 -11.28 7.45
C ASN A 34 12.01 -12.55 6.64
N SER A 35 12.34 -12.43 5.35
CA SER A 35 12.70 -13.58 4.50
C SER A 35 13.95 -14.28 4.99
N GLN A 36 14.96 -13.52 5.42
CA GLN A 36 16.19 -14.07 6.00
C GLN A 36 15.95 -14.85 7.29
N ARG A 37 15.06 -14.38 8.19
CA ARG A 37 14.69 -15.14 9.42
C ARG A 37 14.10 -16.49 9.07
N ILE A 38 13.16 -16.52 8.11
CA ILE A 38 12.59 -17.78 7.63
C ILE A 38 13.67 -18.66 7.01
N GLY A 39 14.57 -18.10 6.19
CA GLY A 39 15.70 -18.82 5.63
C GLY A 39 16.61 -19.44 6.70
N GLN A 40 16.97 -18.65 7.73
CA GLN A 40 17.78 -19.10 8.85
C GLN A 40 17.12 -20.26 9.61
N SER A 41 15.81 -20.22 9.85
CA SER A 41 15.09 -21.34 10.48
C SER A 41 15.17 -22.62 9.66
N GLN A 42 15.33 -22.49 8.35
CA GLN A 42 15.46 -23.61 7.41
C GLN A 42 16.92 -23.94 7.08
N GLY A 43 17.93 -23.26 7.63
CA GLY A 43 19.35 -23.48 7.36
C GLY A 43 19.77 -23.10 5.94
N VAL A 44 19.24 -22.00 5.41
CA VAL A 44 19.57 -21.45 4.11
C VAL A 44 19.78 -19.94 4.18
N ASP A 45 20.68 -19.42 3.36
CA ASP A 45 20.88 -17.98 3.15
C ASP A 45 19.94 -17.47 2.06
N ILE A 46 19.32 -16.32 2.31
CA ILE A 46 18.38 -15.68 1.39
C ILE A 46 18.94 -14.36 0.91
N GLN A 47 19.04 -14.22 -0.41
CA GLN A 47 19.39 -12.98 -1.08
C GLN A 47 18.22 -12.51 -1.94
N LEU A 48 17.77 -11.27 -1.71
CA LEU A 48 16.63 -10.68 -2.38
C LEU A 48 16.99 -9.32 -2.94
N SER A 49 16.77 -9.15 -4.27
CA SER A 49 16.91 -7.88 -4.97
C SER A 49 15.55 -7.50 -5.58
N SER A 50 14.97 -6.39 -5.10
CA SER A 50 13.63 -5.96 -5.50
C SER A 50 13.67 -4.85 -6.53
N PHE A 51 12.76 -4.95 -7.51
CA PHE A 51 12.38 -3.93 -8.46
C PHE A 51 10.90 -3.60 -8.29
N GLN A 52 10.39 -2.61 -9.01
CA GLN A 52 9.01 -2.16 -8.82
C GLN A 52 7.95 -3.22 -9.12
N LYS A 53 8.19 -4.09 -10.10
CA LYS A 53 7.20 -5.12 -10.55
C LYS A 53 7.70 -6.55 -10.43
N SER A 54 8.93 -6.75 -10.02
CA SER A 54 9.55 -8.07 -9.90
C SER A 54 10.61 -8.08 -8.82
N THR A 55 10.92 -9.26 -8.33
CA THR A 55 12.04 -9.49 -7.42
C THR A 55 12.87 -10.68 -7.91
N ILE A 56 14.17 -10.60 -7.71
CA ILE A 56 15.10 -11.72 -7.89
C ILE A 56 15.35 -12.29 -6.51
N LEU A 57 15.12 -13.57 -6.35
CA LEU A 57 15.31 -14.29 -5.09
C LEU A 57 16.26 -15.44 -5.31
N THR A 58 17.29 -15.54 -4.46
CA THR A 58 18.25 -16.64 -4.41
C THR A 58 18.20 -17.29 -3.04
N VAL A 59 18.06 -18.59 -3.00
CA VAL A 59 18.16 -19.44 -1.80
C VAL A 59 19.44 -20.27 -1.94
N ARG A 60 20.30 -20.22 -0.94
CA ARG A 60 21.57 -20.96 -0.93
C ARG A 60 21.64 -21.82 0.33
N ASP A 61 21.98 -23.10 0.17
CA ASP A 61 22.24 -24.01 1.29
C ASP A 61 23.52 -23.61 2.01
N ASP A 62 23.44 -23.36 3.32
CA ASP A 62 24.58 -22.95 4.15
C ASP A 62 25.66 -24.06 4.25
N ALA A 63 25.25 -25.35 4.10
CA ALA A 63 26.15 -26.47 4.24
C ALA A 63 26.92 -26.83 2.96
N THR A 64 26.25 -26.72 1.79
CA THR A 64 26.82 -27.15 0.50
C THR A 64 27.21 -25.99 -0.40
N GLY A 65 26.64 -24.81 -0.17
CA GLY A 65 26.77 -23.67 -1.07
C GLY A 65 25.95 -23.79 -2.37
N GLU A 66 25.18 -24.86 -2.56
CA GLU A 66 24.26 -24.99 -3.70
C GLU A 66 23.20 -23.90 -3.63
N ALA A 67 22.90 -23.28 -4.79
CA ALA A 67 21.96 -22.16 -4.85
C ALA A 67 20.94 -22.35 -5.97
N VAL A 68 19.72 -21.88 -5.71
CA VAL A 68 18.61 -21.80 -6.66
C VAL A 68 18.15 -20.35 -6.74
N THR A 69 17.96 -19.84 -7.95
CA THR A 69 17.53 -18.46 -8.19
C THR A 69 16.27 -18.42 -9.03
N ARG A 70 15.36 -17.51 -8.70
CA ARG A 70 14.14 -17.26 -9.49
C ARG A 70 13.82 -15.77 -9.56
N VAL A 71 13.28 -15.37 -10.71
CA VAL A 71 12.63 -14.06 -10.90
C VAL A 71 11.13 -14.22 -10.73
N VAL A 72 10.55 -13.44 -9.83
CA VAL A 72 9.12 -13.53 -9.49
C VAL A 72 8.46 -12.17 -9.69
N LYS A 73 7.26 -12.16 -10.25
CA LYS A 73 6.42 -10.95 -10.35
C LYS A 73 5.84 -10.58 -9.00
N ILE A 74 5.83 -9.27 -8.69
CA ILE A 74 5.12 -8.73 -7.53
C ILE A 74 3.68 -8.49 -7.95
N PRO A 75 2.68 -9.13 -7.31
CA PRO A 75 1.27 -8.92 -7.62
C PRO A 75 0.81 -7.52 -7.19
N ALA A 76 -0.31 -7.05 -7.71
CA ALA A 76 -0.95 -5.82 -7.24
C ALA A 76 -1.94 -6.17 -6.12
N LEU A 77 -1.57 -5.86 -4.88
CA LEU A 77 -2.40 -6.09 -3.70
C LEU A 77 -2.74 -4.77 -2.99
N PRO A 78 -3.86 -4.68 -2.29
CA PRO A 78 -4.14 -3.56 -1.41
C PRO A 78 -3.20 -3.59 -0.20
N ILE A 79 -2.85 -2.41 0.30
CA ILE A 79 -2.04 -2.27 1.52
C ILE A 79 -2.83 -2.85 2.71
N SER A 80 -2.16 -3.65 3.55
CA SER A 80 -2.74 -4.24 4.75
C SER A 80 -1.72 -4.26 5.89
N PHE A 81 -1.83 -3.29 6.79
CA PHE A 81 -0.92 -3.18 7.94
C PHE A 81 -1.06 -4.35 8.91
N GLU A 82 -2.28 -4.84 9.13
CA GLU A 82 -2.55 -5.99 9.99
C GLU A 82 -1.82 -7.24 9.49
N ARG A 83 -2.04 -7.62 8.22
CA ARG A 83 -1.35 -8.77 7.63
C ARG A 83 0.17 -8.61 7.59
N ASN A 84 0.65 -7.38 7.33
CA ASN A 84 2.07 -7.08 7.35
C ASN A 84 2.68 -7.29 8.73
N SER A 85 1.93 -6.97 9.80
CA SER A 85 2.32 -7.21 11.18
C SER A 85 2.33 -8.69 11.51
N ASP A 86 1.25 -9.40 11.19
CA ASP A 86 1.09 -10.84 11.42
C ASP A 86 2.17 -11.65 10.68
N LEU A 87 2.43 -11.33 9.43
CA LEU A 87 3.50 -11.98 8.65
C LEU A 87 4.89 -11.68 9.20
N SER A 88 5.11 -10.47 9.73
CA SER A 88 6.36 -10.18 10.45
C SER A 88 6.50 -11.02 11.71
N ALA A 89 5.43 -11.19 12.50
CA ALA A 89 5.41 -12.05 13.66
C ALA A 89 5.72 -13.51 13.28
N LEU A 90 5.08 -14.01 12.22
CA LEU A 90 5.36 -15.36 11.70
C LEU A 90 6.85 -15.57 11.36
N SER A 91 7.56 -14.54 10.88
CA SER A 91 9.00 -14.67 10.61
C SER A 91 9.84 -14.83 11.89
N TRP A 92 9.39 -14.25 12.98
CA TRP A 92 10.02 -14.43 14.29
C TRP A 92 9.67 -15.81 14.89
N ASP A 93 8.41 -16.20 14.88
CA ASP A 93 7.97 -17.54 15.32
C ASP A 93 8.75 -18.64 14.57
N ALA A 94 8.93 -18.47 13.24
CA ALA A 94 9.69 -19.40 12.42
C ALA A 94 11.13 -19.59 12.90
N LEU A 95 11.80 -18.47 13.30
CA LEU A 95 13.19 -18.50 13.78
C LEU A 95 13.28 -19.02 15.23
N ASP A 96 12.47 -18.47 16.13
CA ASP A 96 12.55 -18.71 17.57
C ASP A 96 12.09 -20.12 17.92
N ASP A 97 11.01 -20.60 17.32
CA ASP A 97 10.43 -21.93 17.55
C ASP A 97 10.98 -23.00 16.59
N ARG A 98 11.84 -22.62 15.64
CA ARG A 98 12.40 -23.52 14.60
C ARG A 98 11.30 -24.30 13.86
N LEU A 99 10.28 -23.61 13.39
CA LEU A 99 9.14 -24.22 12.72
C LEU A 99 9.57 -24.95 11.44
N SER A 100 8.92 -26.07 11.15
CA SER A 100 9.08 -26.73 9.86
C SER A 100 8.48 -25.88 8.72
N LEU A 101 8.97 -26.07 7.49
CA LEU A 101 8.45 -25.36 6.31
C LEU A 101 6.94 -25.55 6.14
N ASP A 102 6.44 -26.75 6.39
CA ASP A 102 5.01 -27.07 6.27
C ASP A 102 4.16 -26.32 7.30
N GLU A 103 4.66 -26.22 8.53
CA GLU A 103 3.97 -25.43 9.57
C GLU A 103 3.98 -23.94 9.26
N ILE A 104 5.08 -23.38 8.73
CA ILE A 104 5.15 -22.00 8.30
C ILE A 104 4.17 -21.74 7.15
N ARG A 105 4.09 -22.65 6.16
CA ARG A 105 3.14 -22.59 5.05
C ARG A 105 1.69 -22.61 5.53
N ARG A 106 1.37 -23.48 6.49
CA ARG A 106 0.03 -23.58 7.05
C ARG A 106 -0.38 -22.25 7.72
N ARG A 107 0.45 -21.75 8.61
CA ARG A 107 0.20 -20.46 9.30
C ARG A 107 0.12 -19.29 8.33
N TYR A 108 1.00 -19.25 7.33
CA TYR A 108 0.95 -18.24 6.27
C TYR A 108 -0.39 -18.27 5.52
N GLY A 109 -0.87 -19.45 5.13
CA GLY A 109 -2.18 -19.61 4.50
C GLY A 109 -3.31 -19.06 5.36
N GLU A 110 -3.34 -19.42 6.65
CA GLU A 110 -4.35 -18.92 7.60
C GLU A 110 -4.34 -17.39 7.74
N LEU A 111 -3.17 -16.75 7.69
CA LEU A 111 -3.03 -15.30 7.78
C LEU A 111 -3.50 -14.59 6.50
N ILE A 112 -3.25 -15.18 5.33
CA ILE A 112 -3.67 -14.59 4.05
C ILE A 112 -5.17 -14.75 3.83
N ASP A 113 -5.75 -15.87 4.25
CA ASP A 113 -7.18 -16.20 4.06
C ASP A 113 -8.11 -15.47 5.05
N LYS A 114 -7.54 -14.74 6.03
CA LYS A 114 -8.36 -13.89 6.93
C LYS A 114 -9.30 -13.00 6.14
N PRO A 115 -10.56 -12.85 6.56
CA PRO A 115 -11.52 -11.97 5.90
C PRO A 115 -10.98 -10.53 5.89
N ARG A 116 -11.28 -9.81 4.80
CA ARG A 116 -10.95 -8.38 4.72
C ARG A 116 -11.94 -7.57 5.54
N ILE A 117 -11.49 -6.40 6.02
CA ILE A 117 -12.35 -5.43 6.69
C ILE A 117 -13.50 -5.04 5.74
N ASP A 118 -14.71 -4.93 6.29
CA ASP A 118 -15.90 -4.55 5.53
C ASP A 118 -15.69 -3.21 4.78
N PRO A 119 -15.95 -3.16 3.45
CA PRO A 119 -15.75 -1.95 2.66
C PRO A 119 -16.55 -0.75 3.12
N ILE A 120 -17.73 -0.97 3.71
CA ILE A 120 -18.59 0.13 4.23
C ILE A 120 -17.98 0.70 5.51
N PHE A 121 -17.49 -0.18 6.39
CA PHE A 121 -16.77 0.26 7.60
C PHE A 121 -15.54 1.10 7.24
N VAL A 122 -14.74 0.65 6.25
CA VAL A 122 -13.59 1.40 5.74
C VAL A 122 -14.03 2.75 5.15
N LEU A 123 -15.11 2.78 4.36
CA LEU A 123 -15.65 4.00 3.76
C LEU A 123 -15.99 5.06 4.83
N VAL A 124 -16.73 4.67 5.86
CA VAL A 124 -17.14 5.58 6.94
C VAL A 124 -15.92 6.06 7.73
N THR A 125 -15.01 5.14 8.07
CA THR A 125 -13.82 5.48 8.86
C THR A 125 -12.89 6.44 8.10
N VAL A 126 -12.70 6.25 6.79
CA VAL A 126 -11.92 7.17 5.93
C VAL A 126 -12.61 8.53 5.86
N GLY A 127 -13.93 8.58 5.75
CA GLY A 127 -14.70 9.83 5.80
C GLY A 127 -14.48 10.58 7.12
N LEU A 128 -14.59 9.90 8.26
CA LEU A 128 -14.34 10.49 9.59
C LEU A 128 -12.89 10.97 9.74
N ALA A 129 -11.92 10.18 9.31
CA ALA A 129 -10.51 10.55 9.35
C ALA A 129 -10.25 11.83 8.52
N ASN A 130 -10.82 11.91 7.31
CA ASN A 130 -10.61 13.07 6.44
C ASN A 130 -11.32 14.33 6.97
N ALA A 131 -12.51 14.19 7.56
CA ALA A 131 -13.19 15.29 8.27
C ALA A 131 -12.38 15.78 9.47
N SER A 132 -11.74 14.87 10.20
CA SER A 132 -10.84 15.20 11.30
C SER A 132 -9.60 15.96 10.81
N PHE A 133 -9.04 15.61 9.66
CA PHE A 133 -7.99 16.40 9.02
C PHE A 133 -8.46 17.82 8.66
N CYS A 134 -9.68 17.97 8.14
CA CYS A 134 -10.25 19.28 7.88
C CYS A 134 -10.26 20.15 9.16
N ARG A 135 -10.68 19.58 10.30
CA ARG A 135 -10.63 20.25 11.61
C ARG A 135 -9.20 20.62 12.03
N LEU A 136 -8.26 19.69 11.83
CA LEU A 136 -6.85 19.89 12.18
C LEU A 136 -6.22 21.05 11.38
N PHE A 137 -6.63 21.23 10.13
CA PHE A 137 -6.19 22.31 9.25
C PHE A 137 -7.00 23.62 9.43
N GLY A 138 -7.77 23.73 10.50
CA GLY A 138 -8.50 24.95 10.85
C GLY A 138 -9.87 25.10 10.16
N GLY A 139 -10.39 24.05 9.52
CA GLY A 139 -11.76 24.04 9.01
C GLY A 139 -12.79 24.09 10.14
N ASP A 140 -13.91 24.76 9.93
CA ASP A 140 -15.05 24.76 10.88
C ASP A 140 -15.86 23.45 10.81
N TRP A 141 -16.88 23.30 11.67
CA TRP A 141 -17.69 22.09 11.72
C TRP A 141 -18.53 21.87 10.45
N THR A 142 -18.98 22.96 9.81
CA THR A 142 -19.71 22.89 8.54
C THR A 142 -18.82 22.38 7.43
N ALA A 143 -17.59 22.91 7.31
CA ALA A 143 -16.58 22.43 6.36
C ALA A 143 -16.24 20.96 6.61
N ALA A 144 -16.04 20.56 7.87
CA ALA A 144 -15.77 19.15 8.22
C ALA A 144 -16.91 18.20 7.81
N GLY A 145 -18.16 18.60 7.98
CA GLY A 145 -19.34 17.83 7.52
C GLY A 145 -19.40 17.71 6.00
N ILE A 146 -19.07 18.78 5.28
CA ILE A 146 -18.98 18.78 3.81
C ILE A 146 -17.84 17.87 3.35
N VAL A 147 -16.66 17.96 3.96
CA VAL A 147 -15.50 17.09 3.65
C VAL A 147 -15.84 15.61 3.94
N PHE A 148 -16.54 15.32 5.02
CA PHE A 148 -17.02 13.97 5.30
C PHE A 148 -17.85 13.40 4.13
N THR A 149 -18.89 14.12 3.73
CA THR A 149 -19.78 13.68 2.63
C THR A 149 -19.05 13.61 1.29
N ALA A 150 -18.21 14.59 0.98
CA ALA A 150 -17.38 14.61 -0.22
C ALA A 150 -16.43 13.40 -0.27
N THR A 151 -15.83 13.05 0.87
CA THR A 151 -14.96 11.87 0.98
C THR A 151 -15.74 10.58 0.76
N LEU A 152 -16.94 10.45 1.33
CA LEU A 152 -17.79 9.27 1.10
C LEU A 152 -18.05 9.06 -0.40
N VAL A 153 -18.42 10.12 -1.11
CA VAL A 153 -18.69 10.06 -2.56
C VAL A 153 -17.41 9.68 -3.34
N GLY A 154 -16.32 10.39 -3.12
CA GLY A 154 -15.06 10.15 -3.84
C GLY A 154 -14.46 8.79 -3.52
N PHE A 155 -14.50 8.34 -2.26
CA PHE A 155 -13.95 7.03 -1.87
C PHE A 155 -14.84 5.87 -2.32
N ALA A 156 -16.17 6.01 -2.30
CA ALA A 156 -17.07 5.00 -2.87
C ALA A 156 -16.86 4.84 -4.38
N ALA A 157 -16.66 5.94 -5.11
CA ALA A 157 -16.31 5.89 -6.54
C ALA A 157 -14.97 5.17 -6.74
N ARG A 158 -13.95 5.46 -5.92
CA ARG A 158 -12.66 4.77 -5.93
C ARG A 158 -12.82 3.27 -5.72
N GLN A 159 -13.56 2.84 -4.68
CA GLN A 159 -13.78 1.42 -4.39
C GLN A 159 -14.45 0.71 -5.56
N ARG A 160 -15.48 1.30 -6.17
CA ARG A 160 -16.18 0.73 -7.33
C ARG A 160 -15.28 0.62 -8.55
N MET A 161 -14.52 1.67 -8.88
CA MET A 161 -13.59 1.63 -10.02
C MET A 161 -12.47 0.62 -9.82
N GLN A 162 -11.96 0.47 -8.58
CA GLN A 162 -10.97 -0.56 -8.26
C GLN A 162 -11.54 -1.98 -8.45
N ALA A 163 -12.78 -2.22 -8.03
CA ALA A 163 -13.44 -3.51 -8.21
C ALA A 163 -13.63 -3.88 -9.69
N HIS A 164 -13.76 -2.88 -10.59
CA HIS A 164 -13.87 -3.08 -12.03
C HIS A 164 -12.52 -3.08 -12.76
N GLY A 165 -11.40 -3.04 -12.04
CA GLY A 165 -10.06 -3.09 -12.63
C GLY A 165 -9.67 -1.86 -13.47
N VAL A 166 -10.28 -0.70 -13.21
CA VAL A 166 -9.94 0.56 -13.88
C VAL A 166 -8.49 0.95 -13.58
N ASN A 167 -7.83 1.62 -14.54
CA ASN A 167 -6.46 2.10 -14.37
C ASN A 167 -6.31 3.00 -13.14
N LEU A 168 -5.27 2.77 -12.33
CA LEU A 168 -5.05 3.45 -11.06
C LEU A 168 -4.99 4.98 -11.20
N PHE A 169 -4.33 5.50 -12.23
CA PHE A 169 -4.21 6.95 -12.45
C PHE A 169 -5.58 7.58 -12.74
N LEU A 170 -6.42 6.93 -13.56
CA LEU A 170 -7.79 7.39 -13.83
C LEU A 170 -8.64 7.37 -12.57
N ILE A 171 -8.50 6.33 -11.72
CA ILE A 171 -9.19 6.27 -10.43
C ILE A 171 -8.86 7.49 -9.58
N PHE A 172 -7.59 7.89 -9.49
CA PHE A 172 -7.16 9.04 -8.70
C PHE A 172 -7.70 10.36 -9.26
N ILE A 173 -7.65 10.57 -10.58
CA ILE A 173 -8.21 11.77 -11.25
C ILE A 173 -9.70 11.88 -10.97
N ILE A 174 -10.47 10.83 -11.24
CA ILE A 174 -11.93 10.84 -11.13
C ILE A 174 -12.35 10.98 -9.66
N SER A 175 -11.70 10.26 -8.75
CA SER A 175 -12.03 10.33 -7.32
C SER A 175 -11.71 11.70 -6.72
N ALA A 176 -10.60 12.32 -7.11
CA ALA A 176 -10.25 13.67 -6.70
C ALA A 176 -11.26 14.70 -7.25
N PHE A 177 -11.61 14.57 -8.53
CA PHE A 177 -12.62 15.43 -9.15
C PHE A 177 -13.97 15.32 -8.45
N MET A 178 -14.49 14.11 -8.22
CA MET A 178 -15.77 13.89 -7.57
C MET A 178 -15.80 14.42 -6.12
N ALA A 179 -14.74 14.14 -5.34
CA ALA A 179 -14.65 14.63 -3.98
C ALA A 179 -14.57 16.16 -3.92
N SER A 180 -13.71 16.78 -4.71
CA SER A 180 -13.56 18.24 -4.75
C SER A 180 -14.80 18.94 -5.30
N LEU A 181 -15.49 18.34 -6.28
CA LEU A 181 -16.74 18.87 -6.80
C LEU A 181 -17.84 18.86 -5.73
N CYS A 182 -17.97 17.78 -4.97
CA CYS A 182 -18.88 17.75 -3.82
C CYS A 182 -18.47 18.77 -2.74
N ALA A 183 -17.17 18.91 -2.46
CA ALA A 183 -16.67 19.87 -1.49
C ALA A 183 -16.85 21.32 -1.93
N SER A 184 -16.98 21.61 -3.23
CA SER A 184 -17.27 22.96 -3.74
C SER A 184 -18.61 23.53 -3.27
N ALA A 185 -19.51 22.66 -2.78
CA ALA A 185 -20.72 23.12 -2.10
C ALA A 185 -20.43 24.03 -0.91
N ALA A 186 -19.26 23.90 -0.28
CA ALA A 186 -18.80 24.77 0.80
C ALA A 186 -18.81 26.26 0.42
N LEU A 187 -18.60 26.59 -0.87
CA LEU A 187 -18.63 27.96 -1.37
C LEU A 187 -20.02 28.63 -1.28
N ARG A 188 -21.07 27.86 -1.04
CA ARG A 188 -22.46 28.36 -0.88
C ARG A 188 -22.87 28.54 0.58
N PHE A 189 -22.00 28.13 1.51
CA PHE A 189 -22.23 28.25 2.94
C PHE A 189 -21.22 29.21 3.56
N ASP A 190 -21.61 29.84 4.66
CA ASP A 190 -20.69 30.64 5.47
C ASP A 190 -19.79 29.70 6.28
N CYS A 191 -18.72 29.23 5.65
CA CYS A 191 -17.79 28.27 6.22
C CYS A 191 -16.38 28.42 5.60
N THR A 192 -15.40 27.70 6.15
CA THR A 192 -14.00 27.68 5.66
C THR A 192 -13.89 26.87 4.36
N ALA A 193 -14.44 27.40 3.27
CA ALA A 193 -14.56 26.72 1.99
C ALA A 193 -13.21 26.32 1.36
N GLU A 194 -12.18 27.17 1.49
CA GLU A 194 -10.83 26.89 0.98
C GLU A 194 -10.25 25.64 1.67
N THR A 195 -10.38 25.58 3.01
CA THR A 195 -9.92 24.42 3.79
C THR A 195 -10.72 23.17 3.41
N ALA A 196 -12.04 23.27 3.20
CA ALA A 196 -12.86 22.15 2.77
C ALA A 196 -12.42 21.62 1.41
N LEU A 197 -12.20 22.49 0.42
CA LEU A 197 -11.74 22.10 -0.91
C LEU A 197 -10.36 21.43 -0.87
N ALA A 198 -9.40 22.05 -0.19
CA ALA A 198 -8.04 21.54 -0.09
C ALA A 198 -7.99 20.16 0.61
N THR A 199 -8.78 19.99 1.69
CA THR A 199 -8.78 18.75 2.46
C THR A 199 -9.64 17.64 1.85
N SER A 200 -10.57 17.97 0.97
CA SER A 200 -11.48 16.99 0.34
C SER A 200 -10.77 15.83 -0.37
N VAL A 201 -9.54 16.04 -0.84
CA VAL A 201 -8.74 15.06 -1.60
C VAL A 201 -7.63 14.39 -0.78
N LEU A 202 -7.46 14.73 0.50
CA LEU A 202 -6.34 14.24 1.33
C LEU A 202 -6.35 12.71 1.49
N TYR A 203 -7.51 12.07 1.50
CA TYR A 203 -7.64 10.61 1.58
C TYR A 203 -6.99 9.87 0.39
N LEU A 204 -6.68 10.58 -0.70
CA LEU A 204 -6.02 10.04 -1.89
C LEU A 204 -4.49 10.13 -1.81
N VAL A 205 -3.93 10.94 -0.90
CA VAL A 205 -2.47 11.12 -0.81
C VAL A 205 -1.76 9.77 -0.63
N PRO A 206 -0.80 9.44 -1.51
CA PRO A 206 -0.13 8.14 -1.51
C PRO A 206 0.97 8.08 -0.42
N GLY A 207 0.59 8.24 0.85
CA GLY A 207 1.51 8.36 1.97
C GLY A 207 2.42 7.13 2.15
N VAL A 208 1.89 5.92 2.00
CA VAL A 208 2.68 4.69 2.16
C VAL A 208 3.76 4.54 1.10
N PRO A 209 3.50 4.71 -0.21
CA PRO A 209 4.55 4.76 -1.22
C PRO A 209 5.60 5.85 -0.99
N LEU A 210 5.19 7.04 -0.51
CA LEU A 210 6.11 8.13 -0.20
C LEU A 210 7.06 7.76 0.94
N ILE A 211 6.52 7.33 2.09
CA ILE A 211 7.30 6.94 3.26
C ILE A 211 8.23 5.77 2.93
N ASN A 212 7.72 4.72 2.30
CA ASN A 212 8.52 3.56 1.93
C ASN A 212 9.60 3.90 0.89
N GLY A 213 9.31 4.82 -0.04
CA GLY A 213 10.30 5.30 -1.00
C GLY A 213 11.48 5.99 -0.32
N VAL A 214 11.21 6.83 0.68
CA VAL A 214 12.26 7.50 1.47
C VAL A 214 13.03 6.49 2.31
N ILE A 215 12.34 5.57 3.01
CA ILE A 215 12.98 4.53 3.83
C ILE A 215 13.90 3.67 2.95
N ASP A 216 13.42 3.21 1.79
CA ASP A 216 14.23 2.38 0.88
C ASP A 216 15.49 3.11 0.42
N ILE A 217 15.41 4.41 0.10
CA ILE A 217 16.60 5.20 -0.29
C ILE A 217 17.60 5.31 0.87
N VAL A 218 17.12 5.64 2.06
CA VAL A 218 17.96 5.80 3.26
C VAL A 218 18.63 4.48 3.65
N GLU A 219 17.94 3.35 3.46
CA GLU A 219 18.45 2.00 3.73
C GLU A 219 19.28 1.42 2.56
N GLY A 220 19.59 2.22 1.52
CA GLY A 220 20.47 1.86 0.41
C GLY A 220 19.77 1.19 -0.79
N HIS A 221 18.47 0.99 -0.74
CA HIS A 221 17.69 0.43 -1.85
C HIS A 221 17.23 1.53 -2.83
N ILE A 222 18.18 2.31 -3.36
CA ILE A 222 17.94 3.55 -4.10
C ILE A 222 17.02 3.35 -5.30
N LEU A 223 17.21 2.31 -6.10
CA LEU A 223 16.45 2.08 -7.34
C LEU A 223 14.95 1.85 -7.07
N ILE A 224 14.62 0.99 -6.12
CA ILE A 224 13.22 0.73 -5.78
C ILE A 224 12.61 1.92 -5.04
N GLY A 225 13.37 2.57 -4.14
CA GLY A 225 12.91 3.75 -3.43
C GLY A 225 12.59 4.90 -4.38
N PHE A 226 13.48 5.20 -5.33
CA PHE A 226 13.24 6.20 -6.37
C PHE A 226 12.03 5.86 -7.25
N SER A 227 11.90 4.60 -7.68
CA SER A 227 10.72 4.13 -8.43
C SER A 227 9.41 4.34 -7.67
N ARG A 228 9.39 4.08 -6.35
CA ARG A 228 8.21 4.32 -5.49
C ARG A 228 7.88 5.80 -5.39
N LEU A 229 8.88 6.67 -5.22
CA LEU A 229 8.68 8.12 -5.17
C LEU A 229 8.13 8.68 -6.49
N ILE A 230 8.67 8.27 -7.63
CA ILE A 230 8.16 8.69 -8.95
C ILE A 230 6.71 8.23 -9.14
N ASN A 231 6.37 6.98 -8.78
CA ASN A 231 5.00 6.50 -8.86
C ASN A 231 4.05 7.31 -7.94
N ALA A 232 4.48 7.62 -6.73
CA ALA A 232 3.72 8.47 -5.82
C ALA A 232 3.54 9.90 -6.37
N LEU A 233 4.57 10.48 -6.97
CA LEU A 233 4.50 11.79 -7.61
C LEU A 233 3.48 11.80 -8.76
N LEU A 234 3.45 10.77 -9.60
CA LEU A 234 2.46 10.64 -10.67
C LEU A 234 1.02 10.58 -10.12
N LEU A 235 0.80 9.88 -8.99
CA LEU A 235 -0.51 9.87 -8.33
C LEU A 235 -0.88 11.26 -7.77
N ILE A 236 0.07 12.01 -7.22
CA ILE A 236 -0.15 13.38 -6.75
C ILE A 236 -0.52 14.30 -7.92
N ILE A 237 0.14 14.17 -9.06
CA ILE A 237 -0.22 14.90 -10.29
C ILE A 237 -1.66 14.56 -10.71
N CYS A 238 -2.07 13.30 -10.65
CA CYS A 238 -3.44 12.89 -10.94
C CYS A 238 -4.46 13.55 -10.00
N ILE A 239 -4.16 13.62 -8.69
CA ILE A 239 -5.00 14.33 -7.72
C ILE A 239 -5.10 15.81 -8.09
N ALA A 240 -3.97 16.44 -8.41
CA ALA A 240 -3.93 17.86 -8.79
C ALA A 240 -4.76 18.14 -10.06
N ILE A 241 -4.71 17.26 -11.07
CA ILE A 241 -5.53 17.36 -12.28
C ILE A 241 -7.03 17.32 -11.92
N GLY A 242 -7.46 16.34 -11.10
CA GLY A 242 -8.86 16.22 -10.68
C GLY A 242 -9.35 17.44 -9.91
N LEU A 243 -8.56 17.92 -8.95
CA LEU A 243 -8.88 19.13 -8.18
C LEU A 243 -8.91 20.40 -9.06
N SER A 244 -7.93 20.55 -9.97
CA SER A 244 -7.86 21.72 -10.88
C SER A 244 -9.06 21.76 -11.82
N ALA A 245 -9.54 20.61 -12.31
CA ALA A 245 -10.74 20.56 -13.13
C ALA A 245 -11.97 21.11 -12.37
N THR A 246 -12.13 20.75 -11.09
CA THR A 246 -13.19 21.31 -10.24
C THR A 246 -13.05 22.81 -10.07
N LEU A 247 -11.84 23.31 -9.75
CA LEU A 247 -11.61 24.74 -9.54
C LEU A 247 -11.92 25.57 -10.78
N LEU A 248 -11.56 25.08 -11.98
CA LEU A 248 -11.88 25.74 -13.25
C LEU A 248 -13.39 25.79 -13.50
N MET A 249 -14.13 24.71 -13.22
CA MET A 249 -15.59 24.68 -13.38
C MET A 249 -16.29 25.63 -12.42
N VAL A 250 -15.86 25.64 -11.15
CA VAL A 250 -16.48 26.48 -10.11
C VAL A 250 -16.18 27.97 -10.37
N LYS A 251 -14.95 28.32 -10.75
CA LYS A 251 -14.59 29.69 -11.09
C LYS A 251 -15.44 30.23 -12.25
N ASN A 252 -15.69 29.42 -13.28
CA ASN A 252 -16.52 29.82 -14.43
C ASN A 252 -18.02 29.90 -14.11
N SER A 253 -18.49 29.29 -13.02
CA SER A 253 -19.89 29.34 -12.60
C SER A 253 -20.18 30.47 -11.58
N LEU A 254 -19.15 31.10 -11.04
CA LEU A 254 -19.22 32.22 -10.12
C LEU A 254 -18.97 33.60 -10.81
N LEU A 255 -18.57 33.59 -12.09
CA LEU A 255 -18.51 34.73 -13.01
C LEU A 255 -19.76 34.79 -13.90
#